data_4e03380f53c2f5ecea0655ded42a1f0a
#
_entry.id   4e03380f53c2f5ecea0655ded42a1f0a
#
_cell.length_a   1.000
_cell.length_b   1.000
_cell.length_c   1.000
_cell.angle_alpha   90.00
_cell.angle_beta   90.00
_cell.angle_gamma   90.00
#
_symmetry.space_group_name_H-M   'P 1'
#
loop_
_entity.id
_entity.type
_entity.pdbx_description
1 polymer ?
#
loop_
_entity_poly.entity_id
_entity_poly.type
_entity_poly.pdbx_seq_one_letter_code
_entity_poly.pdbx_strand_id
1 'polypeptide(L)'
;MIKGWFRMRSRGEVRHGRYRCAAGWVAGVVLVASAAVLAPPLRAQQHPSQLTAQQRKKQNKRLRQELSGYYKKWLNGVVSYIISPQERKAFLQLKTNEERDQFIEAFWARRNPNPGSLYNSYKEQFYRRVAYANAHFAAGVPGWRTDRGRIYIVFGPPTEITDHPSGGTYERPMSQGGGSTSTFPFTDWRYRYIPGIGENITMEFVDTCMCGDYELTDDPSKKDALLEVPGAGLTLYEQLGMSSKLARFQNTDGTHDPYSPFTPESMNEFSRLERYAEEMAPPKVKFKDLEAIVNHNVSYHLLPFELRTDYVKITNDTDLVPFTVQIPDSAMTFHQKDGVDTGKINVLGQISTLSGEVVDTFENTVALNIPSELMSQYADKDSRYWHGALLRPGRYKVVLALKDANAPDKMGTLRTAITVPHYTNNKLATSSIMLADQIEPVPAKQVGTGEFIIGDTKVRPVVGNRFTRKQSMGIWMQVYNLKLNKATHKPSATIDWKITNLANHKTILNYVEKASQVSNAAEQLTLEKTLPLASLAPGYYRLTVKVTDNLAGQAVSPTSTFTVMH
;
A
#
# COMPACT_ATOMS: atom_id res chain seq x y z
N MET A 1 41.50 -0.21 -21.58
CA MET A 1 41.58 0.59 -20.36
C MET A 1 40.17 1.01 -19.92
N ILE A 2 39.29 0.06 -19.55
CA ILE A 2 37.89 0.38 -19.09
C ILE A 2 37.59 -0.43 -17.81
N LYS A 3 38.60 -0.92 -17.08
CA LYS A 3 38.38 -1.71 -15.83
C LYS A 3 38.03 -0.89 -14.58
N GLY A 4 37.96 0.44 -14.66
CA GLY A 4 37.79 1.32 -13.51
C GLY A 4 36.39 1.94 -13.31
N TRP A 5 35.36 1.53 -14.04
CA TRP A 5 34.12 2.26 -14.16
C TRP A 5 32.97 1.80 -13.25
N PHE A 6 33.08 0.60 -12.69
CA PHE A 6 32.08 0.16 -11.70
C PHE A 6 32.62 0.38 -10.27
N ARG A 7 32.28 1.49 -9.68
CA ARG A 7 32.56 1.73 -8.27
C ARG A 7 31.51 1.01 -7.42
N MET A 8 31.96 -0.06 -6.73
CA MET A 8 31.23 -0.62 -5.62
C MET A 8 31.17 0.42 -4.50
N ARG A 9 29.99 0.85 -4.06
CA ARG A 9 29.87 1.50 -2.77
C ARG A 9 29.98 0.42 -1.69
N SER A 10 31.17 0.23 -1.14
CA SER A 10 31.31 -0.49 0.13
C SER A 10 30.64 0.33 1.22
N ARG A 11 29.79 -0.30 2.02
CA ARG A 11 29.26 0.29 3.25
C ARG A 11 30.44 0.73 4.12
N GLY A 12 30.50 2.01 4.45
CA GLY A 12 31.49 2.56 5.36
C GLY A 12 31.35 1.90 6.73
N GLU A 13 32.44 1.38 7.23
CA GLU A 13 32.58 0.91 8.61
C GLU A 13 32.30 2.08 9.56
N VAL A 14 31.33 1.90 10.44
CA VAL A 14 31.09 2.82 11.55
C VAL A 14 32.23 2.63 12.56
N ARG A 15 33.20 3.55 12.54
CA ARG A 15 34.23 3.65 13.59
C ARG A 15 33.55 4.09 14.89
N HIS A 16 33.54 3.19 15.86
CA HIS A 16 33.23 3.52 17.25
C HIS A 16 34.33 4.45 17.82
N GLY A 17 34.05 5.72 17.89
CA GLY A 17 34.85 6.68 18.65
C GLY A 17 34.58 6.49 20.14
N ARG A 18 35.57 5.95 20.85
CA ARG A 18 35.59 5.92 22.32
C ARG A 18 35.89 7.33 22.81
N TYR A 19 34.93 8.02 23.41
CA TYR A 19 35.19 9.21 24.20
C TYR A 19 35.58 8.81 25.63
N ARG A 20 36.83 9.14 26.00
CA ARG A 20 37.32 9.07 27.37
C ARG A 20 36.78 10.27 28.15
N CYS A 21 36.06 10.00 29.24
CA CYS A 21 35.75 11.00 30.25
C CYS A 21 37.00 11.37 31.04
N ALA A 22 37.42 12.63 31.00
CA ALA A 22 38.39 13.20 31.95
C ALA A 22 37.61 13.89 33.06
N ALA A 23 37.76 13.41 34.27
CA ALA A 23 37.27 14.05 35.48
C ALA A 23 38.24 15.16 35.86
N GLY A 24 37.71 16.39 36.00
CA GLY A 24 38.44 17.55 36.58
C GLY A 24 37.70 18.05 37.80
N TRP A 25 38.26 17.84 38.96
CA TRP A 25 37.85 18.44 40.23
C TRP A 25 38.38 19.87 40.31
N VAL A 26 37.51 20.84 40.60
CA VAL A 26 37.93 22.14 41.15
C VAL A 26 36.98 22.49 42.30
N ALA A 27 37.59 22.57 43.48
CA ALA A 27 36.98 23.05 44.70
C ALA A 27 37.03 24.59 44.69
N GLY A 28 35.98 25.25 45.14
CA GLY A 28 35.95 26.74 45.28
C GLY A 28 34.83 27.21 46.20
N VAL A 29 35.20 27.35 47.48
CA VAL A 29 34.87 28.36 48.50
C VAL A 29 33.48 29.01 48.52
N VAL A 30 32.82 28.79 49.65
CA VAL A 30 31.61 29.39 50.20
C VAL A 30 31.81 30.90 50.50
N LEU A 31 30.85 31.73 50.08
CA LEU A 31 30.58 33.04 50.67
C LEU A 31 29.07 33.19 50.89
N VAL A 32 28.70 33.22 52.18
CA VAL A 32 27.33 33.47 52.64
C VAL A 32 27.08 35.00 52.58
N ALA A 33 26.13 35.39 51.77
CA ALA A 33 25.53 36.73 51.84
C ALA A 33 24.01 36.58 51.98
N SER A 34 23.53 36.90 53.16
CA SER A 34 22.11 36.92 53.51
C SER A 34 21.45 38.13 52.85
N ALA A 35 20.65 37.94 51.86
CA ALA A 35 19.72 38.95 51.34
C ALA A 35 18.30 38.38 51.41
N ALA A 36 17.46 39.01 52.23
CA ALA A 36 16.03 38.77 52.30
C ALA A 36 15.41 39.18 50.97
N VAL A 37 14.97 38.20 50.19
CA VAL A 37 14.23 38.41 48.94
C VAL A 37 12.78 38.02 49.18
N LEU A 38 11.90 39.03 49.06
CA LEU A 38 10.45 38.86 48.98
C LEU A 38 10.08 37.77 47.96
N ALA A 39 9.39 36.74 48.43
CA ALA A 39 8.87 35.70 47.59
C ALA A 39 7.80 36.29 46.63
N PRO A 40 7.92 36.08 45.32
CA PRO A 40 6.81 36.37 44.41
C PRO A 40 5.67 35.35 44.62
N PRO A 41 4.40 35.75 44.42
CA PRO A 41 3.27 34.85 44.62
C PRO A 41 3.40 33.62 43.73
N LEU A 42 3.18 32.44 44.31
CA LEU A 42 3.04 31.18 43.60
C LEU A 42 2.01 31.36 42.49
N ARG A 43 2.50 31.45 41.24
CA ARG A 43 1.66 31.28 40.07
C ARG A 43 1.12 29.84 40.12
N ALA A 44 -0.17 29.71 40.37
CA ALA A 44 -0.86 28.43 40.24
C ALA A 44 -0.46 27.80 38.90
N GLN A 45 0.13 26.59 38.94
CA GLN A 45 0.34 25.76 37.76
C GLN A 45 -1.03 25.53 37.18
N GLN A 46 -1.34 26.19 36.06
CA GLN A 46 -2.52 25.87 35.26
C GLN A 46 -2.38 24.42 34.79
N HIS A 47 -3.17 23.55 35.36
CA HIS A 47 -3.40 22.22 34.78
C HIS A 47 -3.71 22.41 33.29
N PRO A 48 -3.09 21.63 32.38
CA PRO A 48 -3.39 21.74 30.97
C PRO A 48 -4.90 21.51 30.81
N SER A 49 -5.63 22.55 30.44
CA SER A 49 -7.05 22.51 30.23
C SER A 49 -7.39 21.40 29.25
N GLN A 50 -8.20 20.43 29.70
CA GLN A 50 -8.66 19.36 28.83
C GLN A 50 -9.42 19.99 27.67
N LEU A 51 -8.89 19.84 26.46
CA LEU A 51 -9.50 20.33 25.23
C LEU A 51 -10.93 19.77 25.11
N THR A 52 -11.88 20.63 24.79
CA THR A 52 -13.27 20.20 24.51
C THR A 52 -13.30 19.24 23.31
N ALA A 53 -14.33 18.40 23.21
CA ALA A 53 -14.49 17.45 22.11
C ALA A 53 -14.40 18.13 20.72
N GLN A 54 -14.94 19.35 20.59
CA GLN A 54 -14.84 20.15 19.36
C GLN A 54 -13.42 20.65 19.09
N GLN A 55 -12.68 21.08 20.10
CA GLN A 55 -11.29 21.52 19.97
C GLN A 55 -10.38 20.34 19.59
N ARG A 56 -10.60 19.14 20.18
CA ARG A 56 -9.90 17.90 19.80
C ARG A 56 -10.20 17.51 18.35
N LYS A 57 -11.46 17.62 17.92
CA LYS A 57 -11.85 17.33 16.52
C LYS A 57 -11.21 18.30 15.52
N LYS A 58 -11.13 19.59 15.86
CA LYS A 58 -10.49 20.63 15.05
C LYS A 58 -8.96 20.45 14.99
N GLN A 59 -8.33 20.10 16.11
CA GLN A 59 -6.90 19.80 16.19
C GLN A 59 -6.55 18.55 15.38
N ASN A 60 -7.30 17.47 15.51
CA ASN A 60 -7.11 16.25 14.73
C ASN A 60 -7.32 16.48 13.21
N LYS A 61 -8.25 17.37 12.83
CA LYS A 61 -8.45 17.76 11.42
C LYS A 61 -7.24 18.51 10.88
N ARG A 62 -6.64 19.43 11.65
CA ARG A 62 -5.42 20.15 11.30
C ARG A 62 -4.23 19.21 11.12
N LEU A 63 -3.97 18.35 12.10
CA LEU A 63 -2.90 17.35 12.05
C LEU A 63 -3.04 16.40 10.85
N ARG A 64 -4.27 16.01 10.50
CA ARG A 64 -4.53 15.21 9.29
C ARG A 64 -4.18 15.95 8.00
N GLN A 65 -4.32 17.27 7.95
CA GLN A 65 -3.95 18.06 6.77
C GLN A 65 -2.43 18.20 6.60
N GLU A 66 -1.69 18.15 7.69
CA GLU A 66 -0.22 18.29 7.73
C GLU A 66 0.51 16.96 7.40
N LEU A 67 -0.19 15.81 7.40
CA LEU A 67 0.41 14.53 7.03
C LEU A 67 0.73 14.50 5.53
N SER A 68 1.93 14.02 5.18
CA SER A 68 2.29 13.73 3.79
C SER A 68 1.33 12.67 3.19
N GLY A 69 1.18 12.66 1.87
CA GLY A 69 0.30 11.73 1.17
C GLY A 69 0.55 10.26 1.53
N TYR A 70 1.82 9.89 1.70
CA TYR A 70 2.23 8.54 2.10
C TYR A 70 1.67 8.12 3.47
N TYR A 71 1.89 8.93 4.50
CA TYR A 71 1.44 8.61 5.86
C TYR A 71 -0.08 8.62 6.00
N LYS A 72 -0.76 9.49 5.23
CA LYS A 72 -2.23 9.47 5.12
C LYS A 72 -2.73 8.15 4.51
N LYS A 73 -2.06 7.69 3.44
CA LYS A 73 -2.39 6.43 2.78
C LYS A 73 -2.14 5.25 3.72
N TRP A 74 -1.02 5.21 4.42
CA TRP A 74 -0.72 4.17 5.41
C TRP A 74 -1.77 4.14 6.52
N LEU A 75 -2.07 5.30 7.14
CA LEU A 75 -2.99 5.40 8.28
C LEU A 75 -4.45 5.08 7.91
N ASN A 76 -4.87 5.44 6.70
CA ASN A 76 -6.27 5.31 6.24
C ASN A 76 -6.46 4.19 5.21
N GLY A 77 -5.41 3.47 4.84
CA GLY A 77 -5.47 2.28 4.00
C GLY A 77 -5.80 1.02 4.81
N VAL A 78 -5.34 -0.11 4.34
CA VAL A 78 -5.60 -1.43 4.94
C VAL A 78 -5.20 -1.55 6.42
N VAL A 79 -4.20 -0.76 6.86
CA VAL A 79 -3.76 -0.73 8.26
C VAL A 79 -4.83 -0.15 9.19
N SER A 80 -5.79 0.62 8.65
CA SER A 80 -6.91 1.16 9.44
C SER A 80 -7.74 0.08 10.13
N TYR A 81 -7.70 -1.16 9.65
CA TYR A 81 -8.41 -2.31 10.22
C TYR A 81 -7.74 -2.93 11.45
N ILE A 82 -6.46 -2.64 11.66
CA ILE A 82 -5.67 -3.26 12.74
C ILE A 82 -4.98 -2.24 13.66
N ILE A 83 -5.07 -0.95 13.34
CA ILE A 83 -4.52 0.11 14.19
C ILE A 83 -5.53 0.50 15.27
N SER A 84 -5.14 0.44 16.53
CA SER A 84 -6.03 0.82 17.62
C SER A 84 -6.31 2.33 17.63
N PRO A 85 -7.43 2.79 18.24
CA PRO A 85 -7.73 4.22 18.39
C PRO A 85 -6.62 4.99 19.11
N GLN A 86 -5.96 4.36 20.09
CA GLN A 86 -4.85 4.95 20.83
C GLN A 86 -3.60 5.09 19.95
N GLU A 87 -3.25 4.05 19.18
CA GLU A 87 -2.14 4.08 18.21
C GLU A 87 -2.40 5.13 17.13
N ARG A 88 -3.62 5.18 16.61
CA ARG A 88 -4.03 6.19 15.61
C ARG A 88 -3.89 7.60 16.15
N LYS A 89 -4.33 7.84 17.40
CA LYS A 89 -4.20 9.13 18.06
C LYS A 89 -2.73 9.51 18.28
N ALA A 90 -1.91 8.56 18.71
CA ALA A 90 -0.46 8.76 18.88
C ALA A 90 0.20 9.11 17.55
N PHE A 91 -0.08 8.36 16.48
CA PHE A 91 0.45 8.63 15.14
C PHE A 91 0.10 10.04 14.63
N LEU A 92 -1.12 10.51 14.87
CA LEU A 92 -1.57 11.84 14.46
C LEU A 92 -0.88 12.99 15.23
N GLN A 93 -0.26 12.72 16.38
CA GLN A 93 0.48 13.69 17.18
C GLN A 93 1.95 13.83 16.78
N LEU A 94 2.48 12.88 15.99
CA LEU A 94 3.86 12.87 15.53
C LEU A 94 4.10 14.05 14.55
N LYS A 95 5.18 14.77 14.76
CA LYS A 95 5.46 16.00 14.02
C LYS A 95 6.37 15.76 12.83
N THR A 96 7.36 14.88 12.97
CA THR A 96 8.35 14.62 11.94
C THR A 96 8.07 13.30 11.20
N ASN A 97 8.65 13.16 10.01
CA ASN A 97 8.53 11.93 9.24
C ASN A 97 9.33 10.80 9.90
N GLU A 98 10.46 11.11 10.50
CA GLU A 98 11.29 10.16 11.25
C GLU A 98 10.54 9.53 12.42
N GLU A 99 9.77 10.34 13.17
CA GLU A 99 8.92 9.84 14.25
C GLU A 99 7.82 8.92 13.71
N ARG A 100 7.23 9.26 12.56
CA ARG A 100 6.19 8.43 11.90
C ARG A 100 6.75 7.09 11.41
N ASP A 101 7.95 7.11 10.83
CA ASP A 101 8.62 5.90 10.37
C ASP A 101 8.98 4.98 11.54
N GLN A 102 9.53 5.53 12.63
CA GLN A 102 9.78 4.78 13.86
C GLN A 102 8.50 4.17 14.44
N PHE A 103 7.40 4.93 14.38
CA PHE A 103 6.11 4.42 14.82
C PHE A 103 5.64 3.24 13.96
N ILE A 104 5.75 3.33 12.63
CA ILE A 104 5.36 2.25 11.70
C ILE A 104 6.21 1.01 11.95
N GLU A 105 7.51 1.16 12.15
CA GLU A 105 8.39 0.05 12.50
C GLU A 105 7.96 -0.61 13.82
N ALA A 106 7.78 0.19 14.86
CA ALA A 106 7.33 -0.28 16.17
C ALA A 106 5.91 -0.90 16.11
N PHE A 107 5.03 -0.38 15.25
CA PHE A 107 3.69 -0.92 15.01
C PHE A 107 3.75 -2.37 14.50
N TRP A 108 4.59 -2.65 13.51
CA TRP A 108 4.79 -4.01 13.01
C TRP A 108 5.60 -4.88 13.96
N ALA A 109 6.62 -4.33 14.63
CA ALA A 109 7.44 -5.08 15.61
C ALA A 109 6.59 -5.60 16.78
N ARG A 110 5.67 -4.79 17.31
CA ARG A 110 4.74 -5.21 18.38
C ARG A 110 3.82 -6.37 17.98
N ARG A 111 3.54 -6.50 16.68
CA ARG A 111 2.68 -7.55 16.12
C ARG A 111 3.46 -8.76 15.61
N ASN A 112 4.80 -8.72 15.70
CA ASN A 112 5.62 -9.86 15.32
C ASN A 112 5.56 -10.96 16.41
N PRO A 113 5.07 -12.16 16.11
CA PRO A 113 5.03 -13.25 17.09
C PRO A 113 6.43 -13.72 17.51
N ASN A 114 7.47 -13.41 16.70
CA ASN A 114 8.87 -13.75 17.00
C ASN A 114 9.72 -12.46 17.08
N PRO A 115 9.76 -11.76 18.22
CA PRO A 115 10.42 -10.46 18.35
C PRO A 115 11.91 -10.43 17.99
N GLY A 116 12.61 -11.56 18.07
CA GLY A 116 14.03 -11.70 17.70
C GLY A 116 14.29 -11.98 16.23
N SER A 117 13.25 -12.14 15.41
CA SER A 117 13.37 -12.40 13.98
C SER A 117 13.26 -11.11 13.16
N LEU A 118 14.12 -10.97 12.16
CA LEU A 118 13.97 -9.92 11.12
C LEU A 118 12.73 -10.15 10.27
N TYR A 119 12.25 -11.39 10.18
CA TYR A 119 11.06 -11.77 9.46
C TYR A 119 9.82 -11.59 10.34
N ASN A 120 8.86 -10.80 9.88
CA ASN A 120 7.61 -10.57 10.56
C ASN A 120 6.47 -11.35 9.89
N SER A 121 6.21 -12.55 10.41
CA SER A 121 5.18 -13.45 9.85
C SER A 121 3.77 -12.88 9.93
N TYR A 122 3.45 -12.08 10.96
CA TYR A 122 2.16 -11.41 11.07
C TYR A 122 1.96 -10.37 9.94
N LYS A 123 2.97 -9.51 9.69
CA LYS A 123 2.93 -8.52 8.61
C LYS A 123 2.73 -9.19 7.25
N GLU A 124 3.47 -10.28 6.99
CA GLU A 124 3.34 -11.03 5.74
C GLU A 124 1.96 -11.65 5.59
N GLN A 125 1.46 -12.33 6.63
CA GLN A 125 0.14 -12.93 6.62
C GLN A 125 -0.97 -11.87 6.41
N PHE A 126 -0.84 -10.71 7.04
CA PHE A 126 -1.75 -9.60 6.86
C PHE A 126 -1.81 -9.15 5.39
N TYR A 127 -0.66 -8.91 4.76
CA TYR A 127 -0.64 -8.49 3.36
C TYR A 127 -1.07 -9.59 2.38
N ARG A 128 -0.82 -10.87 2.69
CA ARG A 128 -1.40 -12.00 1.92
C ARG A 128 -2.93 -11.98 1.95
N ARG A 129 -3.52 -11.71 3.11
CA ARG A 129 -4.98 -11.58 3.24
C ARG A 129 -5.52 -10.39 2.45
N VAL A 130 -4.81 -9.27 2.45
CA VAL A 130 -5.16 -8.10 1.61
C VAL A 130 -5.13 -8.46 0.12
N ALA A 131 -4.08 -9.13 -0.33
CA ALA A 131 -3.97 -9.57 -1.72
C ALA A 131 -5.08 -10.55 -2.10
N TYR A 132 -5.41 -11.49 -1.21
CA TYR A 132 -6.52 -12.43 -1.41
C TYR A 132 -7.86 -11.71 -1.50
N ALA A 133 -8.14 -10.79 -0.58
CA ALA A 133 -9.38 -10.02 -0.58
C ALA A 133 -9.55 -9.22 -1.89
N ASN A 134 -8.49 -8.59 -2.38
CA ASN A 134 -8.52 -7.87 -3.65
C ASN A 134 -8.78 -8.79 -4.85
N ALA A 135 -8.28 -10.02 -4.81
CA ALA A 135 -8.46 -10.97 -5.90
C ALA A 135 -9.84 -11.64 -5.92
N HIS A 136 -10.54 -11.71 -4.78
CA HIS A 136 -11.76 -12.53 -4.65
C HIS A 136 -13.02 -11.77 -4.25
N PHE A 137 -12.88 -10.58 -3.64
CA PHE A 137 -14.02 -9.86 -3.09
C PHE A 137 -14.23 -8.45 -3.69
N ALA A 138 -13.52 -8.15 -4.78
CA ALA A 138 -13.70 -6.86 -5.45
C ALA A 138 -15.08 -6.78 -6.13
N ALA A 139 -15.75 -5.62 -5.98
CA ALA A 139 -17.09 -5.38 -6.51
C ALA A 139 -17.26 -3.88 -6.80
N GLY A 140 -16.79 -3.39 -7.95
CA GLY A 140 -16.78 -1.95 -8.25
C GLY A 140 -15.81 -1.14 -7.39
N VAL A 141 -15.44 -1.65 -6.21
CA VAL A 141 -14.43 -1.12 -5.29
C VAL A 141 -13.34 -2.18 -5.06
N PRO A 142 -12.13 -1.80 -4.60
CA PRO A 142 -11.10 -2.75 -4.23
C PRO A 142 -11.61 -3.74 -3.19
N GLY A 143 -11.24 -5.02 -3.33
CA GLY A 143 -11.75 -6.07 -2.43
C GLY A 143 -11.44 -5.84 -0.95
N TRP A 144 -10.32 -5.19 -0.63
CA TRP A 144 -10.02 -4.82 0.76
C TRP A 144 -10.99 -3.82 1.38
N ARG A 145 -11.82 -3.13 0.55
CA ARG A 145 -12.83 -2.16 0.99
C ARG A 145 -14.21 -2.78 1.15
N THR A 146 -14.46 -3.95 0.58
CA THR A 146 -15.74 -4.65 0.74
C THR A 146 -15.88 -5.24 2.14
N ASP A 147 -17.10 -5.54 2.56
CA ASP A 147 -17.35 -6.12 3.88
C ASP A 147 -16.69 -7.49 4.01
N ARG A 148 -16.81 -8.36 2.99
CA ARG A 148 -16.11 -9.65 2.96
C ARG A 148 -14.60 -9.47 3.07
N GLY A 149 -14.03 -8.49 2.35
CA GLY A 149 -12.61 -8.22 2.38
C GLY A 149 -12.12 -7.76 3.75
N ARG A 150 -12.85 -6.86 4.40
CA ARG A 150 -12.52 -6.37 5.76
C ARG A 150 -12.50 -7.52 6.77
N ILE A 151 -13.55 -8.31 6.79
CA ILE A 151 -13.69 -9.47 7.68
C ILE A 151 -12.55 -10.47 7.43
N TYR A 152 -12.28 -10.80 6.18
CA TYR A 152 -11.19 -11.72 5.83
C TYR A 152 -9.81 -11.21 6.22
N ILE A 153 -9.53 -9.91 6.03
CA ILE A 153 -8.24 -9.32 6.38
C ILE A 153 -8.01 -9.39 7.90
N VAL A 154 -9.03 -9.03 8.67
CA VAL A 154 -8.94 -8.97 10.14
C VAL A 154 -8.91 -10.36 10.77
N PHE A 155 -9.90 -11.19 10.47
CA PHE A 155 -10.10 -12.46 11.15
C PHE A 155 -9.49 -13.66 10.39
N GLY A 156 -9.14 -13.47 9.12
CA GLY A 156 -8.62 -14.54 8.26
C GLY A 156 -9.73 -15.35 7.59
N PRO A 157 -9.37 -16.50 6.99
CA PRO A 157 -10.35 -17.35 6.32
C PRO A 157 -11.37 -17.90 7.33
N PRO A 158 -12.68 -17.93 6.98
CA PRO A 158 -13.67 -18.61 7.79
C PRO A 158 -13.41 -20.11 7.86
N THR A 159 -13.95 -20.77 8.88
CA THR A 159 -13.85 -22.23 9.03
C THR A 159 -14.70 -22.95 7.98
N GLU A 160 -15.83 -22.36 7.64
CA GLU A 160 -16.79 -22.91 6.69
C GLU A 160 -17.47 -21.78 5.92
N ILE A 161 -17.73 -21.99 4.64
CA ILE A 161 -18.47 -21.08 3.76
C ILE A 161 -19.65 -21.86 3.17
N THR A 162 -20.86 -21.33 3.35
CA THR A 162 -22.06 -21.77 2.63
C THR A 162 -22.41 -20.68 1.64
N ASP A 163 -22.33 -20.98 0.34
CA ASP A 163 -22.43 -19.98 -0.71
C ASP A 163 -23.65 -20.21 -1.60
N HIS A 164 -24.45 -19.16 -1.81
CA HIS A 164 -25.61 -19.13 -2.69
C HIS A 164 -25.44 -18.03 -3.76
N PRO A 165 -24.53 -18.21 -4.71
CA PRO A 165 -24.07 -17.12 -5.59
C PRO A 165 -25.11 -16.63 -6.60
N SER A 166 -26.17 -17.39 -6.81
CA SER A 166 -27.26 -17.03 -7.74
C SER A 166 -28.56 -16.65 -7.04
N GLY A 167 -28.59 -16.74 -5.70
CA GLY A 167 -29.84 -16.67 -4.97
C GLY A 167 -30.82 -17.78 -5.40
N GLY A 168 -32.11 -17.48 -5.47
CA GLY A 168 -33.17 -18.39 -5.94
C GLY A 168 -34.00 -19.00 -4.82
N THR A 169 -34.64 -20.13 -5.07
CA THR A 169 -35.51 -20.79 -4.08
C THR A 169 -34.75 -21.20 -2.84
N TYR A 170 -35.24 -20.78 -1.69
CA TYR A 170 -34.63 -21.00 -0.38
C TYR A 170 -35.68 -21.45 0.64
N GLU A 171 -35.42 -22.58 1.29
CA GLU A 171 -36.22 -23.09 2.40
C GLU A 171 -35.67 -22.50 3.71
N ARG A 172 -36.47 -21.64 4.35
CA ARG A 172 -36.06 -21.01 5.61
C ARG A 172 -36.03 -22.05 6.74
N PRO A 173 -34.98 -22.07 7.57
CA PRO A 173 -35.02 -22.83 8.81
C PRO A 173 -36.11 -22.28 9.74
N MET A 174 -36.57 -23.10 10.69
CA MET A 174 -37.60 -22.70 11.63
C MET A 174 -37.19 -21.49 12.48
N SER A 175 -35.91 -21.30 12.72
CA SER A 175 -35.36 -20.11 13.39
C SER A 175 -35.59 -18.80 12.60
N GLN A 176 -35.81 -18.89 11.29
CA GLN A 176 -36.16 -17.76 10.42
C GLN A 176 -37.64 -17.76 10.01
N GLY A 177 -38.48 -18.46 10.77
CA GLY A 177 -39.93 -18.52 10.59
C GLY A 177 -40.42 -19.60 9.61
N GLY A 178 -39.55 -20.43 9.06
CA GLY A 178 -39.89 -21.52 8.12
C GLY A 178 -40.49 -21.05 6.80
N GLY A 179 -40.86 -22.01 5.96
CA GLY A 179 -41.48 -21.74 4.65
C GLY A 179 -40.45 -21.42 3.57
N SER A 180 -40.93 -21.33 2.35
CA SER A 180 -40.09 -21.13 1.14
C SER A 180 -40.13 -19.68 0.67
N THR A 181 -39.01 -19.19 0.15
CA THR A 181 -38.89 -17.87 -0.49
C THR A 181 -37.91 -17.89 -1.64
N SER A 182 -37.73 -16.75 -2.29
CA SER A 182 -36.64 -16.51 -3.23
C SER A 182 -35.67 -15.50 -2.61
N THR A 183 -34.37 -15.77 -2.72
CA THR A 183 -33.34 -14.91 -2.12
C THR A 183 -32.53 -14.16 -3.17
N PHE A 184 -31.93 -13.04 -2.75
CA PHE A 184 -30.76 -12.47 -3.40
C PHE A 184 -29.55 -13.41 -3.26
N PRO A 185 -28.46 -13.22 -4.03
CA PRO A 185 -27.21 -13.88 -3.75
C PRO A 185 -26.74 -13.61 -2.33
N PHE A 186 -26.32 -14.62 -1.61
CA PHE A 186 -25.81 -14.49 -0.26
C PHE A 186 -24.77 -15.55 0.08
N THR A 187 -23.98 -15.32 1.10
CA THR A 187 -22.98 -16.25 1.61
C THR A 187 -22.90 -16.16 3.12
N ASP A 188 -22.84 -17.33 3.77
CA ASP A 188 -22.67 -17.47 5.20
C ASP A 188 -21.25 -17.92 5.51
N TRP A 189 -20.55 -17.14 6.31
CA TRP A 189 -19.22 -17.45 6.79
C TRP A 189 -19.26 -17.86 8.25
N ARG A 190 -18.88 -19.08 8.56
CA ARG A 190 -18.81 -19.57 9.93
C ARG A 190 -17.37 -19.59 10.43
N TYR A 191 -17.15 -18.94 11.54
CA TYR A 191 -15.91 -18.98 12.32
C TYR A 191 -16.15 -19.80 13.57
N ARG A 192 -15.33 -20.85 13.80
CA ARG A 192 -15.41 -21.66 15.03
C ARG A 192 -15.10 -20.83 16.25
N TYR A 193 -14.15 -19.91 16.13
CA TYR A 193 -13.72 -19.02 17.22
C TYR A 193 -13.08 -17.75 16.65
N ILE A 194 -13.48 -16.60 17.17
CA ILE A 194 -12.84 -15.31 16.90
C ILE A 194 -12.37 -14.74 18.24
N PRO A 195 -11.03 -14.50 18.43
CA PRO A 195 -10.51 -13.93 19.66
C PRO A 195 -11.17 -12.59 20.01
N GLY A 196 -11.67 -12.47 21.24
CA GLY A 196 -12.33 -11.26 21.75
C GLY A 196 -13.81 -11.09 21.34
N ILE A 197 -14.35 -11.98 20.48
CA ILE A 197 -15.76 -11.96 20.07
C ILE A 197 -16.49 -13.19 20.62
N GLY A 198 -16.03 -14.40 20.30
CA GLY A 198 -16.68 -15.63 20.82
C GLY A 198 -16.49 -16.84 19.90
N GLU A 199 -17.33 -17.86 20.15
CA GLU A 199 -17.34 -19.14 19.43
C GLU A 199 -18.55 -19.24 18.49
N ASN A 200 -18.41 -20.04 17.43
CA ASN A 200 -19.47 -20.34 16.46
C ASN A 200 -20.13 -19.09 15.84
N ILE A 201 -19.33 -18.10 15.51
CA ILE A 201 -19.79 -16.86 14.90
C ILE A 201 -20.14 -17.13 13.44
N THR A 202 -21.38 -16.86 13.06
CA THR A 202 -21.86 -16.89 11.67
C THR A 202 -22.09 -15.47 11.20
N MET A 203 -21.52 -15.12 10.06
CA MET A 203 -21.65 -13.83 9.40
C MET A 203 -22.30 -14.02 8.07
N GLU A 204 -23.44 -13.36 7.85
CA GLU A 204 -24.17 -13.40 6.60
C GLU A 204 -23.84 -12.17 5.76
N PHE A 205 -23.56 -12.38 4.47
CA PHE A 205 -23.31 -11.32 3.50
C PHE A 205 -24.31 -11.47 2.36
N VAL A 206 -25.00 -10.39 2.00
CA VAL A 206 -26.05 -10.38 0.99
C VAL A 206 -25.72 -9.40 -0.12
N ASP A 207 -25.87 -9.83 -1.37
CA ASP A 207 -25.74 -8.99 -2.57
C ASP A 207 -27.12 -8.60 -3.09
N THR A 208 -27.72 -7.58 -2.49
CA THR A 208 -29.06 -7.10 -2.87
C THR A 208 -29.08 -6.42 -4.24
N CYS A 209 -27.95 -5.90 -4.71
CA CYS A 209 -27.85 -5.28 -6.03
C CYS A 209 -27.52 -6.28 -7.15
N MET A 210 -27.21 -7.54 -6.83
CA MET A 210 -26.72 -8.55 -7.77
C MET A 210 -25.51 -8.06 -8.59
N CYS A 211 -24.64 -7.27 -7.96
CA CYS A 211 -23.47 -6.63 -8.58
C CYS A 211 -22.13 -7.17 -8.06
N GLY A 212 -22.18 -8.20 -7.19
CA GLY A 212 -21.00 -8.79 -6.54
C GLY A 212 -20.59 -8.10 -5.24
N ASP A 213 -21.27 -7.01 -4.85
CA ASP A 213 -21.03 -6.30 -3.58
C ASP A 213 -21.88 -6.92 -2.47
N TYR A 214 -21.26 -7.79 -1.70
CA TYR A 214 -21.88 -8.51 -0.60
C TYR A 214 -21.71 -7.71 0.69
N GLU A 215 -22.83 -7.14 1.18
CA GLU A 215 -22.89 -6.38 2.42
C GLU A 215 -23.11 -7.29 3.62
N LEU A 216 -22.37 -7.05 4.69
CA LEU A 216 -22.56 -7.74 5.97
C LEU A 216 -23.92 -7.36 6.57
N THR A 217 -24.68 -8.34 7.05
CA THR A 217 -25.99 -8.09 7.68
C THR A 217 -26.19 -8.97 8.92
N ASP A 218 -26.90 -8.43 9.89
CA ASP A 218 -27.43 -9.12 11.07
C ASP A 218 -28.89 -9.53 10.91
N ASP A 219 -29.55 -9.02 9.86
CA ASP A 219 -30.93 -9.32 9.55
C ASP A 219 -31.05 -10.44 8.51
N PRO A 220 -31.47 -11.66 8.92
CA PRO A 220 -31.67 -12.77 8.00
C PRO A 220 -32.72 -12.51 6.93
N SER A 221 -33.61 -11.53 7.12
CA SER A 221 -34.64 -11.20 6.14
C SER A 221 -34.09 -10.37 4.98
N LYS A 222 -32.92 -9.74 5.13
CA LYS A 222 -32.29 -8.93 4.08
C LYS A 222 -31.99 -9.72 2.80
N LYS A 223 -31.75 -11.03 2.92
CA LYS A 223 -31.58 -11.90 1.74
C LYS A 223 -32.86 -12.22 0.99
N ASP A 224 -34.04 -11.97 1.59
CA ASP A 224 -35.33 -12.33 0.99
C ASP A 224 -35.71 -11.33 -0.12
N ALA A 225 -35.60 -11.77 -1.37
CA ALA A 225 -35.94 -10.96 -2.54
C ALA A 225 -37.46 -10.68 -2.65
N LEU A 226 -38.28 -11.42 -1.92
CA LEU A 226 -39.73 -11.25 -1.89
C LEU A 226 -40.21 -10.47 -0.65
N LEU A 227 -39.28 -9.92 0.16
CA LEU A 227 -39.64 -9.21 1.40
C LEU A 227 -40.63 -8.07 1.16
N GLU A 228 -40.38 -7.26 0.15
CA GLU A 228 -41.24 -6.10 -0.19
C GLU A 228 -42.43 -6.44 -1.10
N VAL A 229 -42.55 -7.72 -1.55
CA VAL A 229 -43.62 -8.15 -2.46
C VAL A 229 -44.85 -8.56 -1.64
N PRO A 230 -46.00 -7.87 -1.76
CA PRO A 230 -47.21 -8.22 -1.02
C PRO A 230 -47.67 -9.66 -1.34
N GLY A 231 -47.96 -10.43 -0.29
CA GLY A 231 -48.54 -11.78 -0.43
C GLY A 231 -47.59 -12.87 -0.92
N ALA A 232 -46.33 -12.52 -1.28
CA ALA A 232 -45.34 -13.48 -1.73
C ALA A 232 -44.26 -13.75 -0.65
N GLY A 233 -43.64 -14.93 -0.68
CA GLY A 233 -42.53 -15.29 0.22
C GLY A 233 -42.88 -15.26 1.70
N LEU A 234 -44.11 -15.60 2.05
CA LEU A 234 -44.59 -15.61 3.44
C LEU A 234 -43.88 -16.72 4.23
N THR A 235 -43.53 -16.44 5.49
CA THR A 235 -43.12 -17.47 6.45
C THR A 235 -44.27 -18.37 6.84
N LEU A 236 -44.00 -19.52 7.44
CA LEU A 236 -45.03 -20.42 7.94
C LEU A 236 -45.96 -19.72 8.97
N TYR A 237 -45.38 -18.93 9.89
CA TYR A 237 -46.14 -18.17 10.88
C TYR A 237 -47.01 -17.07 10.25
N GLU A 238 -46.56 -16.42 9.19
CA GLU A 238 -47.34 -15.42 8.45
C GLU A 238 -48.49 -16.06 7.65
N GLN A 239 -48.27 -17.24 7.05
CA GLN A 239 -49.32 -18.01 6.39
C GLN A 239 -50.42 -18.44 7.36
N LEU A 240 -50.06 -18.73 8.60
CA LEU A 240 -50.99 -19.08 9.66
C LEU A 240 -51.65 -17.85 10.33
N GLY A 241 -51.32 -16.63 9.91
CA GLY A 241 -51.83 -15.39 10.49
C GLY A 241 -51.28 -15.08 11.90
N MET A 242 -50.21 -15.76 12.31
CA MET A 242 -49.59 -15.60 13.64
C MET A 242 -48.53 -14.51 13.69
N SER A 243 -48.10 -13.99 12.54
CA SER A 243 -47.08 -12.97 12.39
C SER A 243 -47.32 -12.14 11.12
N SER A 244 -46.57 -11.06 10.93
CA SER A 244 -46.58 -10.25 9.72
C SER A 244 -45.16 -9.99 9.24
N LYS A 245 -44.99 -9.61 7.96
CA LYS A 245 -43.67 -9.26 7.40
C LYS A 245 -42.97 -8.15 8.18
N LEU A 246 -43.73 -7.23 8.80
CA LEU A 246 -43.18 -6.15 9.64
C LEU A 246 -42.57 -6.66 10.95
N ALA A 247 -42.97 -7.86 11.39
CA ALA A 247 -42.45 -8.48 12.61
C ALA A 247 -41.20 -9.37 12.39
N ARG A 248 -40.65 -9.36 11.20
CA ARG A 248 -39.48 -10.19 10.85
C ARG A 248 -38.14 -9.66 11.35
N PHE A 249 -38.13 -8.43 11.87
CA PHE A 249 -36.92 -7.82 12.40
C PHE A 249 -36.48 -8.55 13.68
N GLN A 250 -35.72 -9.63 13.49
CA GLN A 250 -35.05 -10.36 14.56
C GLN A 250 -33.57 -10.39 14.22
N ASN A 251 -32.74 -10.11 15.22
CA ASN A 251 -31.28 -10.25 15.05
C ASN A 251 -30.91 -11.72 14.78
N THR A 252 -29.84 -11.94 14.04
CA THR A 252 -29.31 -13.29 13.69
C THR A 252 -28.99 -14.13 14.93
N ASP A 253 -28.76 -13.50 16.09
CA ASP A 253 -28.51 -14.15 17.39
C ASP A 253 -29.80 -14.53 18.17
N GLY A 254 -30.99 -14.30 17.59
CA GLY A 254 -32.26 -14.59 18.21
C GLY A 254 -32.71 -13.62 19.31
N THR A 255 -32.01 -12.51 19.50
CA THR A 255 -32.43 -11.45 20.43
C THR A 255 -33.56 -10.65 19.82
N HIS A 256 -34.66 -10.49 20.59
CA HIS A 256 -35.83 -9.72 20.21
C HIS A 256 -35.70 -8.25 20.63
N ASP A 257 -36.06 -7.38 19.73
CA ASP A 257 -36.46 -5.98 19.92
C ASP A 257 -35.35 -4.93 19.67
N PRO A 258 -35.36 -4.26 18.48
CA PRO A 258 -34.55 -3.09 18.23
C PRO A 258 -34.89 -1.87 19.09
N TYR A 259 -36.02 -1.91 19.85
CA TYR A 259 -36.49 -0.84 20.74
C TYR A 259 -36.39 -1.19 22.21
N SER A 260 -35.79 -2.33 22.59
CA SER A 260 -35.61 -2.65 24.01
C SER A 260 -34.48 -1.82 24.62
N PRO A 261 -34.80 -0.92 25.59
CA PRO A 261 -33.73 -0.15 26.26
C PRO A 261 -32.86 -0.99 27.21
N PHE A 262 -33.12 -2.30 27.32
CA PHE A 262 -32.49 -3.20 28.29
C PHE A 262 -31.57 -4.26 27.73
N THR A 263 -31.49 -4.40 26.40
CA THR A 263 -30.41 -5.22 25.81
C THR A 263 -29.22 -4.31 25.53
N PRO A 264 -28.15 -4.39 26.35
CA PRO A 264 -26.95 -3.65 26.00
C PRO A 264 -26.46 -4.16 24.63
N GLU A 265 -26.49 -3.30 23.59
CA GLU A 265 -25.84 -3.56 22.29
C GLU A 265 -24.41 -4.10 22.44
N SER A 266 -23.81 -3.86 23.62
CA SER A 266 -22.48 -4.38 24.00
C SER A 266 -22.45 -5.89 24.21
N MET A 267 -23.58 -6.57 24.36
CA MET A 267 -23.64 -8.02 24.58
C MET A 267 -23.90 -8.81 23.29
N ASN A 268 -24.42 -8.19 22.25
CA ASN A 268 -24.59 -8.84 20.95
C ASN A 268 -23.23 -8.88 20.22
N GLU A 269 -22.74 -10.08 19.94
CA GLU A 269 -21.45 -10.30 19.29
C GLU A 269 -21.42 -9.72 17.88
N PHE A 270 -22.53 -9.81 17.17
CA PHE A 270 -22.68 -9.29 15.82
C PHE A 270 -22.67 -7.75 15.79
N SER A 271 -23.42 -7.09 16.66
CA SER A 271 -23.42 -5.62 16.78
C SER A 271 -22.04 -5.07 17.19
N ARG A 272 -21.28 -5.83 17.98
CA ARG A 272 -19.87 -5.48 18.27
C ARG A 272 -19.01 -5.56 17.03
N LEU A 273 -19.21 -6.59 16.22
CA LEU A 273 -18.48 -6.78 14.97
C LEU A 273 -18.83 -5.70 13.94
N GLU A 274 -20.10 -5.36 13.80
CA GLU A 274 -20.57 -4.34 12.87
C GLU A 274 -20.03 -2.95 13.25
N ARG A 275 -20.12 -2.55 14.51
CA ARG A 275 -19.48 -1.30 14.99
C ARG A 275 -17.98 -1.29 14.75
N TYR A 276 -17.32 -2.40 14.99
CA TYR A 276 -15.89 -2.55 14.70
C TYR A 276 -15.60 -2.40 13.19
N ALA A 277 -16.45 -2.98 12.35
CA ALA A 277 -16.34 -2.86 10.90
C ALA A 277 -16.62 -1.43 10.41
N GLU A 278 -17.62 -0.73 10.97
CA GLU A 278 -17.92 0.67 10.66
C GLU A 278 -16.80 1.63 11.08
N GLU A 279 -16.26 1.46 12.29
CA GLU A 279 -15.14 2.27 12.78
C GLU A 279 -13.90 2.12 11.91
N MET A 280 -13.74 0.95 11.28
CA MET A 280 -12.63 0.60 10.40
C MET A 280 -12.91 0.86 8.92
N ALA A 281 -14.08 1.35 8.56
CA ALA A 281 -14.44 1.59 7.16
C ALA A 281 -13.38 2.48 6.45
N PRO A 282 -12.88 2.07 5.28
CA PRO A 282 -11.91 2.87 4.55
C PRO A 282 -12.52 4.19 4.10
N PRO A 283 -11.73 5.25 3.96
CA PRO A 283 -12.22 6.52 3.46
C PRO A 283 -12.75 6.37 2.02
N LYS A 284 -13.85 7.04 1.75
CA LYS A 284 -14.45 7.08 0.39
C LYS A 284 -13.48 7.72 -0.60
N VAL A 285 -13.58 7.38 -1.88
CA VAL A 285 -12.81 7.99 -2.97
C VAL A 285 -13.01 9.51 -2.96
N LYS A 286 -11.90 10.23 -2.99
CA LYS A 286 -11.86 11.69 -2.86
C LYS A 286 -12.20 12.39 -4.18
N PHE A 287 -11.67 11.87 -5.31
CA PHE A 287 -11.82 12.47 -6.63
C PHE A 287 -12.95 11.79 -7.42
N LYS A 288 -14.20 12.07 -7.05
CA LYS A 288 -15.38 11.47 -7.68
C LYS A 288 -15.54 11.83 -9.17
N ASP A 289 -15.05 12.99 -9.58
CA ASP A 289 -15.03 13.41 -10.97
C ASP A 289 -14.06 12.56 -11.81
N LEU A 290 -12.88 12.27 -11.30
CA LEU A 290 -11.93 11.36 -11.95
C LEU A 290 -12.43 9.90 -11.91
N GLU A 291 -13.09 9.49 -10.84
CA GLU A 291 -13.71 8.18 -10.72
C GLU A 291 -14.77 7.97 -11.82
N ALA A 292 -15.62 8.95 -12.06
CA ALA A 292 -16.59 8.91 -13.15
C ALA A 292 -15.90 8.78 -14.53
N ILE A 293 -14.80 9.49 -14.78
CA ILE A 293 -14.01 9.41 -16.03
C ILE A 293 -13.43 7.99 -16.21
N VAL A 294 -12.88 7.41 -15.15
CA VAL A 294 -12.32 6.05 -15.17
C VAL A 294 -13.41 5.02 -15.45
N ASN A 295 -14.55 5.12 -14.77
CA ASN A 295 -15.65 4.17 -14.87
C ASN A 295 -16.36 4.24 -16.23
N HIS A 296 -16.56 5.46 -16.79
CA HIS A 296 -17.23 5.66 -18.09
C HIS A 296 -16.29 5.58 -19.29
N ASN A 297 -15.02 5.25 -19.08
CA ASN A 297 -14.05 5.06 -20.16
C ASN A 297 -13.85 6.28 -21.07
N VAL A 298 -13.93 7.50 -20.53
CA VAL A 298 -13.68 8.73 -21.30
C VAL A 298 -12.17 8.92 -21.49
N SER A 299 -11.74 9.37 -22.67
CA SER A 299 -10.34 9.61 -23.00
C SER A 299 -10.06 11.11 -23.08
N TYR A 300 -9.01 11.55 -22.37
CA TYR A 300 -8.50 12.92 -22.39
C TYR A 300 -7.01 12.93 -22.70
N HIS A 301 -6.54 13.93 -23.45
CA HIS A 301 -5.14 14.03 -23.90
C HIS A 301 -4.51 15.42 -23.67
N LEU A 302 -5.19 16.32 -22.96
CA LEU A 302 -4.71 17.69 -22.75
C LEU A 302 -3.60 17.80 -21.69
N LEU A 303 -3.49 16.81 -20.80
CA LEU A 303 -2.41 16.69 -19.83
C LEU A 303 -1.56 15.47 -20.19
N PRO A 304 -0.38 15.67 -20.81
CA PRO A 304 0.51 14.56 -21.16
C PRO A 304 1.16 13.97 -19.90
N PHE A 305 1.30 12.66 -19.88
CA PHE A 305 2.05 11.92 -18.88
C PHE A 305 2.48 10.55 -19.40
N GLU A 306 3.50 9.99 -18.79
CA GLU A 306 3.99 8.65 -19.12
C GLU A 306 3.86 7.74 -17.90
N LEU A 307 3.66 6.44 -18.13
CA LEU A 307 3.58 5.41 -17.10
C LEU A 307 4.67 4.37 -17.30
N ARG A 308 5.34 4.02 -16.21
CA ARG A 308 6.22 2.86 -16.10
C ARG A 308 5.66 1.90 -15.05
N THR A 309 5.69 0.60 -15.33
CA THR A 309 5.37 -0.47 -14.39
C THR A 309 6.54 -1.39 -14.24
N ASP A 310 6.85 -1.79 -13.02
CA ASP A 310 7.89 -2.75 -12.69
C ASP A 310 7.32 -3.86 -11.80
N TYR A 311 8.06 -4.95 -11.60
CA TYR A 311 7.62 -6.12 -10.84
C TYR A 311 8.71 -6.56 -9.87
N VAL A 312 8.34 -6.74 -8.61
CA VAL A 312 9.24 -7.20 -7.54
C VAL A 312 8.52 -8.26 -6.73
N LYS A 313 9.10 -9.44 -6.62
CA LYS A 313 8.54 -10.54 -5.82
C LYS A 313 8.51 -10.17 -4.33
N ILE A 314 7.37 -10.30 -3.69
CA ILE A 314 7.22 -10.20 -2.23
C ILE A 314 7.05 -11.59 -1.61
N THR A 315 6.15 -12.39 -2.20
CA THR A 315 5.94 -13.80 -1.87
C THR A 315 5.80 -14.60 -3.17
N ASN A 316 5.52 -15.91 -3.09
CA ASN A 316 5.25 -16.69 -4.32
C ASN A 316 3.92 -16.30 -4.99
N ASP A 317 2.98 -15.77 -4.20
CA ASP A 317 1.62 -15.47 -4.65
C ASP A 317 1.31 -13.96 -4.65
N THR A 318 2.31 -13.12 -4.40
CA THR A 318 2.11 -11.67 -4.31
C THR A 318 3.35 -10.94 -4.74
N ASP A 319 3.19 -10.03 -5.70
CA ASP A 319 4.22 -9.14 -6.20
C ASP A 319 3.92 -7.69 -5.83
N LEU A 320 4.94 -6.93 -5.51
CA LEU A 320 4.88 -5.48 -5.53
C LEU A 320 4.99 -5.04 -6.98
N VAL A 321 3.99 -4.32 -7.44
CA VAL A 321 3.95 -3.71 -8.77
C VAL A 321 4.06 -2.20 -8.63
N PRO A 322 5.26 -1.63 -8.76
CA PRO A 322 5.46 -0.19 -8.78
C PRO A 322 4.89 0.44 -10.06
N PHE A 323 4.03 1.44 -9.88
CA PHE A 323 3.55 2.34 -10.92
C PHE A 323 4.25 3.69 -10.75
N THR A 324 5.07 4.07 -11.72
CA THR A 324 5.72 5.38 -11.76
C THR A 324 5.08 6.21 -12.85
N VAL A 325 4.40 7.29 -12.47
CA VAL A 325 3.79 8.25 -13.39
C VAL A 325 4.71 9.46 -13.48
N GLN A 326 5.12 9.84 -14.68
CA GLN A 326 5.95 11.02 -14.95
C GLN A 326 5.12 12.06 -15.68
N ILE A 327 5.14 13.29 -15.19
CA ILE A 327 4.38 14.42 -15.69
C ILE A 327 5.39 15.54 -15.99
N PRO A 328 5.49 16.04 -17.23
CA PRO A 328 6.32 17.20 -17.52
C PRO A 328 5.85 18.42 -16.72
N ASP A 329 6.75 19.09 -16.00
CA ASP A 329 6.39 20.27 -15.20
C ASP A 329 5.85 21.40 -16.10
N SER A 330 6.33 21.49 -17.34
CA SER A 330 5.81 22.40 -18.36
C SER A 330 4.33 22.16 -18.75
N ALA A 331 3.81 20.98 -18.49
CA ALA A 331 2.40 20.66 -18.73
C ALA A 331 1.47 21.11 -17.59
N MET A 332 2.02 21.43 -16.41
CA MET A 332 1.26 21.88 -15.25
C MET A 332 0.88 23.36 -15.37
N THR A 333 -0.26 23.73 -14.80
CA THR A 333 -0.66 25.13 -14.62
C THR A 333 -0.28 25.59 -13.23
N PHE A 334 0.54 26.63 -13.15
CA PHE A 334 0.99 27.19 -11.89
C PHE A 334 0.16 28.38 -11.47
N HIS A 335 -0.13 28.47 -10.19
CA HIS A 335 -0.78 29.60 -9.56
C HIS A 335 0.21 30.28 -8.62
N GLN A 336 0.54 31.56 -8.92
CA GLN A 336 1.46 32.34 -8.12
C GLN A 336 0.74 32.92 -6.89
N LYS A 337 1.36 32.74 -5.71
CA LYS A 337 0.93 33.36 -4.47
C LYS A 337 2.14 33.56 -3.56
N ASP A 338 2.28 34.77 -3.02
CA ASP A 338 3.33 35.12 -2.05
C ASP A 338 4.76 34.77 -2.52
N GLY A 339 5.06 34.95 -3.81
CA GLY A 339 6.38 34.66 -4.41
C GLY A 339 6.64 33.15 -4.65
N VAL A 340 5.61 32.30 -4.52
CA VAL A 340 5.69 30.85 -4.79
C VAL A 340 4.68 30.47 -5.88
N ASP A 341 5.15 29.79 -6.90
CA ASP A 341 4.35 29.19 -7.95
C ASP A 341 3.96 27.76 -7.56
N THR A 342 2.67 27.50 -7.42
CA THR A 342 2.13 26.20 -7.01
C THR A 342 1.40 25.51 -8.15
N GLY A 343 1.92 24.36 -8.59
CA GLY A 343 1.26 23.41 -9.50
C GLY A 343 0.67 22.24 -8.72
N LYS A 344 -0.51 21.74 -9.11
CA LYS A 344 -1.17 20.60 -8.45
C LYS A 344 -1.86 19.70 -9.47
N ILE A 345 -1.50 18.44 -9.50
CA ILE A 345 -2.15 17.42 -10.33
C ILE A 345 -2.82 16.39 -9.42
N ASN A 346 -4.11 16.22 -9.58
CA ASN A 346 -4.85 15.12 -8.98
C ASN A 346 -4.70 13.86 -9.83
N VAL A 347 -4.32 12.77 -9.21
CA VAL A 347 -4.10 11.46 -9.84
C VAL A 347 -5.11 10.48 -9.27
N LEU A 348 -5.83 9.78 -10.11
CA LEU A 348 -6.63 8.61 -9.78
C LEU A 348 -6.20 7.45 -10.68
N GLY A 349 -5.88 6.32 -10.07
CA GLY A 349 -5.59 5.08 -10.77
C GLY A 349 -6.50 3.96 -10.30
N GLN A 350 -6.93 3.12 -11.23
CA GLN A 350 -7.73 1.93 -10.93
C GLN A 350 -7.10 0.72 -11.62
N ILE A 351 -6.93 -0.34 -10.86
CA ILE A 351 -6.44 -1.63 -11.33
C ILE A 351 -7.60 -2.63 -11.23
N SER A 352 -7.91 -3.29 -12.32
CA SER A 352 -8.98 -4.28 -12.37
C SER A 352 -8.51 -5.58 -13.04
N THR A 353 -9.16 -6.69 -12.73
CA THR A 353 -9.03 -7.94 -13.48
C THR A 353 -9.56 -7.75 -14.91
N LEU A 354 -9.32 -8.72 -15.78
CA LEU A 354 -9.89 -8.69 -17.13
C LEU A 354 -11.42 -8.85 -17.14
N SER A 355 -11.98 -9.46 -16.07
CA SER A 355 -13.44 -9.56 -15.85
C SER A 355 -14.07 -8.24 -15.39
N GLY A 356 -13.26 -7.24 -15.01
CA GLY A 356 -13.74 -5.93 -14.59
C GLY A 356 -13.77 -5.72 -13.08
N GLU A 357 -13.40 -6.70 -12.27
CA GLU A 357 -13.30 -6.58 -10.82
C GLU A 357 -12.16 -5.65 -10.42
N VAL A 358 -12.43 -4.64 -9.60
CA VAL A 358 -11.45 -3.65 -9.15
C VAL A 358 -10.63 -4.22 -7.99
N VAL A 359 -9.34 -4.42 -8.22
CA VAL A 359 -8.42 -4.99 -7.21
C VAL A 359 -7.66 -3.94 -6.43
N ASP A 360 -7.44 -2.75 -6.98
CA ASP A 360 -6.85 -1.60 -6.28
C ASP A 360 -7.33 -0.29 -6.87
N THR A 361 -7.47 0.71 -6.02
CA THR A 361 -7.74 2.10 -6.40
C THR A 361 -6.83 3.00 -5.59
N PHE A 362 -6.08 3.83 -6.27
CA PHE A 362 -5.19 4.79 -5.64
C PHE A 362 -5.46 6.20 -6.11
N GLU A 363 -5.36 7.13 -5.19
CA GLU A 363 -5.55 8.55 -5.45
C GLU A 363 -4.53 9.38 -4.67
N ASN A 364 -4.03 10.42 -5.31
CA ASN A 364 -3.12 11.38 -4.68
C ASN A 364 -3.19 12.74 -5.37
N THR A 365 -2.58 13.74 -4.75
CA THR A 365 -2.30 15.02 -5.36
C THR A 365 -0.80 15.22 -5.40
N VAL A 366 -0.24 15.29 -6.60
CA VAL A 366 1.15 15.72 -6.83
C VAL A 366 1.16 17.24 -6.75
N ALA A 367 1.87 17.79 -5.76
CA ALA A 367 2.00 19.23 -5.56
C ALA A 367 3.45 19.65 -5.73
N LEU A 368 3.68 20.65 -6.56
CA LEU A 368 4.96 21.27 -6.82
C LEU A 368 4.89 22.74 -6.39
N ASN A 369 5.74 23.12 -5.45
CA ASN A 369 5.84 24.51 -4.96
C ASN A 369 7.24 25.02 -5.32
N ILE A 370 7.32 26.00 -6.20
CA ILE A 370 8.56 26.53 -6.75
C ILE A 370 8.65 28.02 -6.39
N PRO A 371 9.73 28.50 -5.77
CA PRO A 371 9.97 29.94 -5.70
C PRO A 371 9.94 30.55 -7.11
N SER A 372 9.21 31.64 -7.31
CA SER A 372 9.00 32.25 -8.65
C SER A 372 10.31 32.57 -9.36
N GLU A 373 11.36 32.92 -8.62
CA GLU A 373 12.71 33.18 -9.16
C GLU A 373 13.35 31.94 -9.82
N LEU A 374 12.96 30.75 -9.41
CA LEU A 374 13.50 29.47 -9.90
C LEU A 374 12.64 28.82 -10.97
N MET A 375 11.48 29.39 -11.31
CA MET A 375 10.51 28.78 -12.23
C MET A 375 11.11 28.41 -13.58
N SER A 376 11.98 29.26 -14.13
CA SER A 376 12.65 28.99 -15.41
C SER A 376 13.55 27.74 -15.40
N GLN A 377 14.08 27.37 -14.23
CA GLN A 377 14.94 26.17 -14.07
C GLN A 377 14.14 24.87 -13.95
N TYR A 378 12.84 24.98 -13.70
CA TYR A 378 11.94 23.85 -13.54
C TYR A 378 11.11 23.53 -14.78
N ALA A 379 11.07 24.43 -15.76
CA ALA A 379 10.29 24.26 -16.99
C ALA A 379 10.63 22.96 -17.76
N ASP A 380 11.87 22.50 -17.69
CA ASP A 380 12.36 21.30 -18.38
C ASP A 380 12.48 20.08 -17.46
N LYS A 381 11.89 20.13 -16.26
CA LYS A 381 11.89 19.01 -15.32
C LYS A 381 10.60 18.20 -15.39
N ASP A 382 10.64 17.05 -14.73
CA ASP A 382 9.51 16.13 -14.63
C ASP A 382 9.18 15.85 -13.17
N SER A 383 7.92 16.00 -12.82
CA SER A 383 7.38 15.52 -11.55
C SER A 383 7.02 14.04 -11.64
N ARG A 384 7.26 13.29 -10.57
CA ARG A 384 6.95 11.85 -10.54
C ARG A 384 6.06 11.51 -9.38
N TYR A 385 5.05 10.72 -9.66
CA TYR A 385 4.20 10.08 -8.68
C TYR A 385 4.47 8.58 -8.66
N TRP A 386 4.50 7.99 -7.48
CA TRP A 386 4.74 6.58 -7.30
C TRP A 386 3.62 5.91 -6.49
N HIS A 387 3.18 4.75 -6.96
CA HIS A 387 2.25 3.90 -6.25
C HIS A 387 2.72 2.45 -6.34
N GLY A 388 2.85 1.76 -5.20
CA GLY A 388 3.13 0.33 -5.15
C GLY A 388 1.84 -0.43 -4.87
N ALA A 389 1.35 -1.20 -5.84
CA ALA A 389 0.24 -2.12 -5.66
C ALA A 389 0.74 -3.52 -5.32
N LEU A 390 0.05 -4.21 -4.41
CA LEU A 390 0.30 -5.62 -4.12
C LEU A 390 -0.68 -6.46 -4.92
N LEU A 391 -0.19 -7.14 -5.95
CA LEU A 391 -1.01 -7.91 -6.88
C LEU A 391 -0.60 -9.38 -6.89
N ARG A 392 -1.55 -10.25 -7.16
CA ARG A 392 -1.28 -11.67 -7.45
C ARG A 392 -0.78 -11.82 -8.89
N PRO A 393 -0.04 -12.91 -9.20
CA PRO A 393 0.27 -13.24 -10.58
C PRO A 393 -0.98 -13.30 -11.45
N GLY A 394 -0.96 -12.64 -12.61
CA GLY A 394 -2.12 -12.59 -13.50
C GLY A 394 -2.12 -11.39 -14.45
N ARG A 395 -3.20 -11.23 -15.18
CA ARG A 395 -3.38 -10.13 -16.13
C ARG A 395 -4.37 -9.10 -15.58
N TYR A 396 -4.01 -7.83 -15.67
CA TYR A 396 -4.79 -6.73 -15.14
C TYR A 396 -4.91 -5.61 -16.16
N LYS A 397 -6.02 -4.89 -16.08
CA LYS A 397 -6.25 -3.64 -16.77
C LYS A 397 -5.94 -2.50 -15.79
N VAL A 398 -5.18 -1.52 -16.24
CA VAL A 398 -4.83 -0.32 -15.48
C VAL A 398 -5.40 0.89 -16.20
N VAL A 399 -6.13 1.71 -15.48
CA VAL A 399 -6.66 2.98 -15.96
C VAL A 399 -6.16 4.08 -15.06
N LEU A 400 -5.56 5.11 -15.65
CA LEU A 400 -5.12 6.32 -14.97
C LEU A 400 -5.91 7.51 -15.48
N ALA A 401 -6.31 8.40 -14.60
CA ALA A 401 -6.88 9.70 -14.92
C ALA A 401 -6.16 10.78 -14.09
N LEU A 402 -5.64 11.79 -14.77
CA LEU A 402 -4.95 12.93 -14.19
C LEU A 402 -5.72 14.22 -14.52
N LYS A 403 -5.78 15.13 -13.54
CA LYS A 403 -6.43 16.43 -13.69
C LYS A 403 -5.59 17.52 -13.06
N ASP A 404 -5.36 18.58 -13.80
CA ASP A 404 -4.76 19.80 -13.25
C ASP A 404 -5.77 20.50 -12.34
N ALA A 405 -5.40 20.66 -11.05
CA ALA A 405 -6.30 21.30 -10.09
C ALA A 405 -6.43 22.81 -10.29
N ASN A 406 -5.45 23.44 -10.96
CA ASN A 406 -5.44 24.86 -11.29
C ASN A 406 -6.09 25.15 -12.66
N ALA A 407 -6.23 24.15 -13.52
CA ALA A 407 -6.90 24.20 -14.82
C ALA A 407 -7.77 22.96 -15.03
N PRO A 408 -9.00 22.92 -14.48
CA PRO A 408 -9.85 21.72 -14.45
C PRO A 408 -10.14 21.08 -15.80
N ASP A 409 -10.05 21.81 -16.89
CA ASP A 409 -10.24 21.32 -18.26
C ASP A 409 -9.01 20.54 -18.78
N LYS A 410 -7.84 20.74 -18.17
CA LYS A 410 -6.62 19.99 -18.49
C LYS A 410 -6.65 18.63 -17.81
N MET A 411 -6.99 17.62 -18.58
CA MET A 411 -7.04 16.23 -18.15
C MET A 411 -6.25 15.33 -19.09
N GLY A 412 -5.73 14.24 -18.52
CA GLY A 412 -5.07 13.16 -19.26
C GLY A 412 -5.56 11.81 -18.77
N THR A 413 -5.73 10.86 -19.68
CA THR A 413 -6.08 9.48 -19.34
C THR A 413 -5.19 8.49 -20.06
N LEU A 414 -4.87 7.39 -19.40
CA LEU A 414 -4.11 6.28 -19.97
C LEU A 414 -4.76 4.97 -19.59
N ARG A 415 -4.89 4.07 -20.58
CA ARG A 415 -5.35 2.70 -20.37
C ARG A 415 -4.33 1.73 -20.90
N THR A 416 -3.95 0.77 -20.08
CA THR A 416 -2.99 -0.26 -20.47
C THR A 416 -3.32 -1.58 -19.77
N ALA A 417 -2.79 -2.66 -20.32
CA ALA A 417 -2.82 -3.96 -19.69
C ALA A 417 -1.42 -4.32 -19.17
N ILE A 418 -1.38 -4.93 -18.00
CA ILE A 418 -0.14 -5.44 -17.41
C ILE A 418 -0.26 -6.94 -17.16
N THR A 419 0.87 -7.63 -17.14
CA THR A 419 0.95 -9.04 -16.75
C THR A 419 1.92 -9.16 -15.59
N VAL A 420 1.38 -9.47 -14.41
CA VAL A 420 2.16 -9.73 -13.20
C VAL A 420 2.74 -11.15 -13.31
N PRO A 421 4.06 -11.31 -13.21
CA PRO A 421 4.71 -12.60 -13.38
C PRO A 421 4.37 -13.57 -12.25
N HIS A 422 4.53 -14.85 -12.51
CA HIS A 422 4.42 -15.91 -11.50
C HIS A 422 5.81 -16.45 -11.17
N TYR A 423 6.20 -16.34 -9.91
CA TYR A 423 7.49 -16.82 -9.41
C TYR A 423 7.33 -18.19 -8.72
N THR A 424 7.89 -19.24 -9.31
CA THR A 424 7.88 -20.59 -8.72
C THR A 424 9.12 -20.81 -7.85
N ASN A 425 9.00 -21.59 -6.77
CA ASN A 425 10.04 -21.76 -5.74
C ASN A 425 11.38 -22.36 -6.22
N ASN A 426 11.40 -23.12 -7.29
CA ASN A 426 12.60 -23.88 -7.71
C ASN A 426 13.19 -23.38 -9.03
N LYS A 427 12.70 -22.25 -9.54
CA LYS A 427 13.16 -21.69 -10.81
C LYS A 427 13.84 -20.36 -10.57
N LEU A 428 15.10 -20.25 -11.03
CA LEU A 428 15.82 -19.00 -11.02
C LEU A 428 15.01 -17.93 -11.76
N ALA A 429 14.79 -16.79 -11.11
CA ALA A 429 13.96 -15.70 -11.63
C ALA A 429 14.52 -14.35 -11.20
N THR A 430 14.00 -13.27 -11.81
CA THR A 430 14.42 -11.90 -11.50
C THR A 430 13.24 -10.96 -11.44
N SER A 431 13.38 -9.85 -10.70
CA SER A 431 12.52 -8.68 -10.84
C SER A 431 12.71 -8.01 -12.20
N SER A 432 11.95 -6.94 -12.46
CA SER A 432 12.26 -5.97 -13.50
C SER A 432 13.66 -5.38 -13.30
N ILE A 433 14.35 -5.03 -14.39
CA ILE A 433 15.52 -4.16 -14.34
C ILE A 433 15.01 -2.71 -14.26
N MET A 434 15.22 -2.07 -13.13
CA MET A 434 14.88 -0.67 -12.94
C MET A 434 16.07 0.22 -13.24
N LEU A 435 15.93 1.07 -14.27
CA LEU A 435 16.89 2.10 -14.59
C LEU A 435 16.44 3.40 -13.93
N ALA A 436 17.28 3.94 -13.05
CA ALA A 436 16.93 5.00 -12.12
C ALA A 436 17.91 6.18 -12.20
N ASP A 437 17.43 7.38 -11.87
CA ASP A 437 18.32 8.54 -11.68
C ASP A 437 18.79 8.67 -10.22
N GLN A 438 18.15 7.94 -9.30
CA GLN A 438 18.51 7.91 -7.88
C GLN A 438 18.38 6.49 -7.35
N ILE A 439 19.48 5.97 -6.78
CA ILE A 439 19.53 4.74 -6.00
C ILE A 439 20.29 5.04 -4.72
N GLU A 440 19.63 4.92 -3.57
CA GLU A 440 20.19 5.23 -2.27
C GLU A 440 19.74 4.22 -1.22
N PRO A 441 20.65 3.74 -0.36
CA PRO A 441 20.24 2.95 0.80
C PRO A 441 19.40 3.80 1.73
N VAL A 442 18.34 3.22 2.27
CA VAL A 442 17.52 3.91 3.27
C VAL A 442 17.87 3.44 4.67
N PRO A 443 17.71 4.30 5.69
CA PRO A 443 17.85 3.90 7.07
C PRO A 443 16.93 2.73 7.42
N ALA A 444 17.34 1.86 8.36
CA ALA A 444 16.59 0.66 8.74
C ALA A 444 15.11 0.92 9.08
N LYS A 445 14.81 2.10 9.64
CA LYS A 445 13.44 2.54 9.97
C LYS A 445 12.58 2.88 8.75
N GLN A 446 13.17 3.05 7.56
CA GLN A 446 12.44 3.34 6.33
C GLN A 446 12.30 2.12 5.42
N VAL A 447 12.91 0.99 5.79
CA VAL A 447 12.87 -0.24 5.02
C VAL A 447 11.44 -0.68 4.74
N GLY A 448 11.10 -0.83 3.45
CA GLY A 448 9.76 -1.23 3.00
C GLY A 448 8.66 -0.18 3.18
N THR A 449 9.00 1.08 3.52
CA THR A 449 8.03 2.16 3.74
C THR A 449 8.48 3.45 3.05
N GLY A 450 7.61 4.09 2.28
CA GLY A 450 7.90 5.36 1.61
C GLY A 450 7.70 5.32 0.11
N GLU A 451 7.85 6.49 -0.51
CA GLU A 451 7.80 6.60 -1.97
C GLU A 451 9.12 6.15 -2.57
N PHE A 452 9.04 5.34 -3.63
CA PHE A 452 10.19 4.78 -4.32
C PHE A 452 11.06 3.82 -3.49
N ILE A 453 10.59 3.34 -2.33
CA ILE A 453 11.36 2.42 -1.49
C ILE A 453 10.96 0.98 -1.77
N ILE A 454 11.96 0.17 -2.13
CA ILE A 454 11.84 -1.27 -2.38
C ILE A 454 12.86 -1.97 -1.48
N GLY A 455 12.35 -2.68 -0.46
CA GLY A 455 13.21 -3.26 0.56
C GLY A 455 13.96 -2.17 1.35
N ASP A 456 15.28 -2.21 1.33
CA ASP A 456 16.19 -1.29 2.00
C ASP A 456 16.78 -0.21 1.07
N THR A 457 16.25 -0.07 -0.13
CA THR A 457 16.79 0.83 -1.15
C THR A 457 15.70 1.75 -1.70
N LYS A 458 15.99 3.04 -1.77
CA LYS A 458 15.20 4.01 -2.54
C LYS A 458 15.62 3.95 -3.99
N VAL A 459 14.70 3.56 -4.86
CA VAL A 459 14.91 3.45 -6.30
C VAL A 459 13.91 4.35 -7.00
N ARG A 460 14.40 5.44 -7.63
CA ARG A 460 13.55 6.36 -8.39
C ARG A 460 13.71 6.11 -9.90
N PRO A 461 12.82 5.31 -10.52
CA PRO A 461 12.95 4.92 -11.91
C PRO A 461 12.77 6.12 -12.85
N VAL A 462 13.48 6.11 -13.96
CA VAL A 462 13.25 7.04 -15.08
C VAL A 462 12.24 6.43 -16.02
N VAL A 463 11.11 7.12 -16.21
CA VAL A 463 10.08 6.68 -17.15
C VAL A 463 10.60 6.90 -18.57
N GLY A 464 10.41 5.89 -19.46
CA GLY A 464 10.95 5.92 -20.83
C GLY A 464 12.45 5.66 -20.93
N ASN A 465 13.19 5.49 -19.80
CA ASN A 465 14.62 5.18 -19.77
C ASN A 465 15.48 6.16 -20.61
N ARG A 466 15.14 7.46 -20.59
CA ARG A 466 15.88 8.52 -21.28
C ARG A 466 16.79 9.24 -20.30
N PHE A 467 18.07 9.29 -20.59
CA PHE A 467 19.11 9.90 -19.76
C PHE A 467 19.96 10.86 -20.56
N THR A 468 20.47 11.92 -19.94
CA THR A 468 21.49 12.78 -20.56
C THR A 468 22.88 12.26 -20.22
N ARG A 469 23.88 12.63 -21.03
CA ARG A 469 25.28 12.27 -20.79
C ARG A 469 25.85 12.77 -19.48
N LYS A 470 25.29 13.83 -18.92
CA LYS A 470 25.72 14.42 -17.63
C LYS A 470 25.26 13.59 -16.42
N GLN A 471 24.28 12.72 -16.62
CA GLN A 471 23.71 11.89 -15.56
C GLN A 471 24.50 10.60 -15.33
N SER A 472 24.33 10.05 -14.14
CA SER A 472 24.65 8.67 -13.85
C SER A 472 23.37 7.84 -13.82
N MET A 473 23.37 6.71 -14.50
CA MET A 473 22.25 5.77 -14.52
C MET A 473 22.44 4.73 -13.43
N GLY A 474 21.49 4.70 -12.50
CA GLY A 474 21.37 3.61 -11.53
C GLY A 474 20.70 2.40 -12.16
N ILE A 475 21.18 1.20 -11.83
CA ILE A 475 20.62 -0.08 -12.25
C ILE A 475 20.29 -0.86 -10.99
N TRP A 476 19.03 -1.21 -10.80
CA TRP A 476 18.55 -1.99 -9.67
C TRP A 476 17.74 -3.18 -10.16
N MET A 477 17.96 -4.34 -9.58
CA MET A 477 17.15 -5.53 -9.77
C MET A 477 17.38 -6.55 -8.66
N GLN A 478 16.45 -7.50 -8.52
CA GLN A 478 16.58 -8.64 -7.62
C GLN A 478 16.62 -9.96 -8.40
N VAL A 479 17.37 -10.91 -7.85
CA VAL A 479 17.46 -12.29 -8.30
C VAL A 479 16.86 -13.18 -7.22
N TYR A 480 16.04 -14.16 -7.59
CA TYR A 480 15.30 -15.01 -6.69
C TYR A 480 15.62 -16.49 -6.90
N ASN A 481 15.48 -17.26 -5.83
CA ASN A 481 15.60 -18.71 -5.83
C ASN A 481 16.99 -19.21 -6.22
N LEU A 482 18.05 -18.50 -5.81
CA LEU A 482 19.42 -18.97 -5.91
C LEU A 482 19.63 -20.17 -4.98
N LYS A 483 20.24 -21.23 -5.48
CA LYS A 483 20.57 -22.40 -4.67
C LYS A 483 21.72 -22.09 -3.72
N LEU A 484 21.54 -22.45 -2.44
CA LEU A 484 22.58 -22.28 -1.43
C LEU A 484 23.45 -23.52 -1.33
N ASN A 485 24.73 -23.31 -1.15
CA ASN A 485 25.68 -24.37 -0.81
C ASN A 485 25.36 -24.89 0.59
N LYS A 486 25.25 -26.21 0.75
CA LYS A 486 24.85 -26.85 2.01
C LYS A 486 25.83 -26.60 3.18
N ALA A 487 27.13 -26.42 2.88
CA ALA A 487 28.16 -26.22 3.91
C ALA A 487 28.34 -24.74 4.29
N THR A 488 28.25 -23.84 3.31
CA THR A 488 28.53 -22.40 3.53
C THR A 488 27.27 -21.54 3.66
N HIS A 489 26.08 -22.09 3.35
CA HIS A 489 24.81 -21.38 3.27
C HIS A 489 24.85 -20.14 2.38
N LYS A 490 25.75 -20.10 1.39
CA LYS A 490 25.92 -19.00 0.45
C LYS A 490 25.62 -19.45 -0.98
N PRO A 491 25.09 -18.56 -1.83
CA PRO A 491 24.88 -18.86 -3.24
C PRO A 491 26.21 -18.87 -4.00
N SER A 492 26.28 -19.65 -5.09
CA SER A 492 27.35 -19.59 -6.07
C SER A 492 26.75 -19.19 -7.40
N ALA A 493 26.81 -17.91 -7.73
CA ALA A 493 26.29 -17.40 -9.00
C ALA A 493 27.28 -16.45 -9.66
N THR A 494 27.21 -16.41 -10.99
CA THR A 494 27.95 -15.50 -11.85
C THR A 494 27.01 -14.50 -12.50
N ILE A 495 27.33 -13.22 -12.42
CA ILE A 495 26.55 -12.12 -12.99
C ILE A 495 27.36 -11.47 -14.12
N ASP A 496 26.85 -11.53 -15.33
CA ASP A 496 27.47 -10.94 -16.53
C ASP A 496 26.65 -9.73 -16.99
N TRP A 497 27.26 -8.55 -16.91
CA TRP A 497 26.70 -7.27 -17.28
C TRP A 497 27.18 -6.87 -18.67
N LYS A 498 26.27 -6.72 -19.61
CA LYS A 498 26.58 -6.38 -20.99
C LYS A 498 25.79 -5.19 -21.47
N ILE A 499 26.48 -4.18 -22.04
CA ILE A 499 25.82 -3.05 -22.70
C ILE A 499 26.18 -3.09 -24.18
N THR A 500 25.17 -3.10 -25.02
CA THR A 500 25.32 -3.15 -26.49
C THR A 500 24.65 -1.91 -27.10
N ASN A 501 25.37 -1.23 -27.99
CA ASN A 501 24.81 -0.18 -28.82
C ASN A 501 23.92 -0.81 -29.90
N LEU A 502 22.65 -0.39 -29.96
CA LEU A 502 21.66 -1.00 -30.87
C LEU A 502 21.82 -0.57 -32.32
N ALA A 503 22.47 0.56 -32.60
CA ALA A 503 22.69 1.02 -33.97
C ALA A 503 23.76 0.22 -34.72
N ASN A 504 24.82 -0.18 -34.04
CA ASN A 504 25.95 -0.87 -34.64
C ASN A 504 26.27 -2.25 -34.04
N HIS A 505 25.42 -2.72 -33.12
CA HIS A 505 25.56 -3.99 -32.39
C HIS A 505 26.87 -4.17 -31.63
N LYS A 506 27.65 -3.10 -31.43
CA LYS A 506 28.93 -3.15 -30.72
C LYS A 506 28.69 -3.25 -29.21
N THR A 507 29.38 -4.20 -28.57
CA THR A 507 29.43 -4.28 -27.10
C THR A 507 30.34 -3.17 -26.59
N ILE A 508 29.76 -2.31 -25.74
CA ILE A 508 30.47 -1.17 -25.15
C ILE A 508 31.01 -1.52 -23.78
N LEU A 509 30.28 -2.35 -23.03
CA LEU A 509 30.66 -2.82 -21.71
C LEU A 509 30.39 -4.31 -21.62
N ASN A 510 31.36 -5.04 -21.08
CA ASN A 510 31.20 -6.41 -20.61
C ASN A 510 31.95 -6.57 -19.30
N TYR A 511 31.24 -6.90 -18.23
CA TYR A 511 31.79 -7.02 -16.88
C TYR A 511 31.15 -8.21 -16.18
N VAL A 512 31.98 -9.06 -15.56
CA VAL A 512 31.56 -10.26 -14.86
C VAL A 512 31.91 -10.14 -13.39
N GLU A 513 30.95 -10.42 -12.51
CA GLU A 513 31.17 -10.51 -11.08
C GLU A 513 30.57 -11.79 -10.49
N LYS A 514 31.00 -12.16 -9.28
CA LYS A 514 30.48 -13.32 -8.55
C LYS A 514 29.53 -12.86 -7.46
N ALA A 515 28.51 -13.66 -7.18
CA ALA A 515 27.56 -13.39 -6.08
C ALA A 515 28.28 -13.20 -4.73
N SER A 516 29.41 -13.85 -4.50
CA SER A 516 30.25 -13.67 -3.30
C SER A 516 30.82 -12.25 -3.12
N GLN A 517 30.81 -11.44 -4.17
CA GLN A 517 31.26 -10.05 -4.15
C GLN A 517 30.12 -9.05 -3.87
N VAL A 518 28.89 -9.56 -3.81
CA VAL A 518 27.70 -8.77 -3.53
C VAL A 518 27.35 -8.90 -2.05
N SER A 519 27.08 -7.78 -1.40
CA SER A 519 26.70 -7.77 0.02
C SER A 519 25.37 -8.49 0.23
N ASN A 520 25.26 -9.24 1.34
CA ASN A 520 24.04 -9.93 1.76
C ASN A 520 23.48 -10.95 0.74
N ALA A 521 24.39 -11.59 -0.04
CA ALA A 521 24.01 -12.65 -0.97
C ALA A 521 23.43 -13.87 -0.21
N ALA A 522 22.17 -14.20 -0.50
CA ALA A 522 21.43 -15.34 0.04
C ALA A 522 20.61 -15.99 -1.08
N GLU A 523 19.55 -16.70 -0.78
CA GLU A 523 18.60 -17.22 -1.78
C GLU A 523 18.01 -16.10 -2.67
N GLN A 524 17.90 -14.89 -2.11
CA GLN A 524 17.60 -13.66 -2.82
C GLN A 524 18.85 -12.77 -2.85
N LEU A 525 19.11 -12.14 -3.98
CA LEU A 525 20.24 -11.25 -4.20
C LEU A 525 19.75 -9.93 -4.81
N THR A 526 20.08 -8.81 -4.19
CA THR A 526 19.81 -7.48 -4.77
C THR A 526 21.06 -6.98 -5.49
N LEU A 527 20.92 -6.63 -6.75
CA LEU A 527 21.96 -6.09 -7.62
C LEU A 527 21.75 -4.58 -7.80
N GLU A 528 22.75 -3.80 -7.40
CA GLU A 528 22.76 -2.34 -7.48
C GLU A 528 24.04 -1.89 -8.16
N LYS A 529 23.93 -1.12 -9.25
CA LYS A 529 25.07 -0.56 -9.97
C LYS A 529 24.78 0.88 -10.39
N THR A 530 25.82 1.68 -10.50
CA THR A 530 25.75 3.03 -11.04
C THR A 530 26.70 3.15 -12.22
N LEU A 531 26.17 3.56 -13.37
CA LEU A 531 26.91 3.74 -14.60
C LEU A 531 26.96 5.24 -14.96
N PRO A 532 28.14 5.89 -14.93
CA PRO A 532 28.31 7.24 -15.48
C PRO A 532 28.13 7.22 -17.00
N LEU A 533 27.26 8.08 -17.53
CA LEU A 533 26.94 8.08 -18.96
C LEU A 533 27.81 9.02 -19.81
N ALA A 534 28.71 9.77 -19.21
CA ALA A 534 29.55 10.75 -19.88
C ALA A 534 30.38 10.19 -21.04
N SER A 535 30.79 8.92 -20.96
CA SER A 535 31.57 8.23 -21.99
C SER A 535 30.75 7.56 -23.09
N LEU A 536 29.42 7.47 -22.89
CA LEU A 536 28.57 6.91 -23.93
C LEU A 536 28.20 8.03 -24.94
N ALA A 537 28.28 7.71 -26.22
CA ALA A 537 27.77 8.60 -27.26
C ALA A 537 26.22 8.67 -27.18
N PRO A 538 25.60 9.76 -27.61
CA PRO A 538 24.14 9.77 -27.78
C PRO A 538 23.70 8.62 -28.68
N GLY A 539 22.62 7.91 -28.27
CA GLY A 539 22.14 6.75 -29.00
C GLY A 539 21.29 5.80 -28.17
N TYR A 540 20.91 4.68 -28.78
CA TYR A 540 20.08 3.63 -28.18
C TYR A 540 20.94 2.45 -27.73
N TYR A 541 20.72 1.99 -26.52
CA TYR A 541 21.49 0.94 -25.87
C TYR A 541 20.59 -0.14 -25.28
N ARG A 542 21.13 -1.35 -25.20
CA ARG A 542 20.54 -2.49 -24.48
C ARG A 542 21.46 -2.90 -23.35
N LEU A 543 20.94 -2.91 -22.14
CA LEU A 543 21.54 -3.57 -20.99
C LEU A 543 21.02 -5.01 -20.94
N THR A 544 21.91 -5.97 -20.83
CA THR A 544 21.62 -7.38 -20.56
C THR A 544 22.33 -7.76 -19.27
N VAL A 545 21.58 -8.37 -18.33
CA VAL A 545 22.15 -8.89 -17.08
C VAL A 545 21.92 -10.40 -17.08
N LYS A 546 22.96 -11.17 -17.40
CA LYS A 546 22.87 -12.64 -17.36
C LYS A 546 23.31 -13.12 -15.99
N VAL A 547 22.42 -13.83 -15.30
CA VAL A 547 22.72 -14.47 -14.01
C VAL A 547 22.71 -15.97 -14.20
N THR A 548 23.82 -16.62 -13.81
CA THR A 548 23.99 -18.07 -13.85
C THR A 548 24.15 -18.58 -12.44
N ASP A 549 23.22 -19.41 -11.97
CA ASP A 549 23.35 -20.17 -10.73
C ASP A 549 24.20 -21.42 -10.97
N ASN A 550 25.42 -21.40 -10.48
CA ASN A 550 26.38 -22.49 -10.71
C ASN A 550 26.02 -23.77 -9.94
N LEU A 551 25.22 -23.68 -8.88
CA LEU A 551 24.79 -24.83 -8.06
C LEU A 551 23.54 -25.50 -8.62
N ALA A 552 22.64 -24.73 -9.23
CA ALA A 552 21.42 -25.27 -9.86
C ALA A 552 21.60 -25.52 -11.37
N GLY A 553 22.63 -24.96 -12.00
CA GLY A 553 22.82 -25.03 -13.45
C GLY A 553 21.78 -24.24 -14.24
N GLN A 554 21.12 -23.28 -13.61
CA GLN A 554 20.09 -22.44 -14.23
C GLN A 554 20.64 -21.08 -14.60
N ALA A 555 20.13 -20.47 -15.67
CA ALA A 555 20.49 -19.12 -16.06
C ALA A 555 19.28 -18.31 -16.52
N VAL A 556 19.29 -17.01 -16.24
CA VAL A 556 18.32 -16.02 -16.72
C VAL A 556 19.06 -14.82 -17.31
N SER A 557 18.46 -14.16 -18.30
CA SER A 557 19.10 -13.05 -19.01
C SER A 557 18.10 -11.91 -19.27
N PRO A 558 17.60 -11.23 -18.22
CA PRO A 558 16.71 -10.08 -18.41
C PRO A 558 17.43 -8.95 -19.14
N THR A 559 16.67 -8.16 -19.88
CA THR A 559 17.18 -7.03 -20.64
C THR A 559 16.35 -5.78 -20.40
N SER A 560 17.00 -4.61 -20.50
CA SER A 560 16.34 -3.31 -20.54
C SER A 560 17.00 -2.44 -21.59
N THR A 561 16.22 -1.60 -22.28
CA THR A 561 16.74 -0.64 -23.24
C THR A 561 16.75 0.76 -22.65
N PHE A 562 17.70 1.58 -23.03
CA PHE A 562 17.79 2.98 -22.63
C PHE A 562 18.35 3.86 -23.74
N THR A 563 18.06 5.14 -23.65
CA THR A 563 18.53 6.16 -24.58
C THR A 563 19.45 7.13 -23.85
N VAL A 564 20.60 7.42 -24.45
CA VAL A 564 21.48 8.50 -24.01
C VAL A 564 21.26 9.69 -24.94
N MET A 565 20.86 10.80 -24.37
CA MET A 565 20.64 12.09 -25.07
C MET A 565 21.89 12.97 -24.94
N HIS A 566 21.95 14.05 -25.71
CA HIS A 566 23.02 15.06 -25.70
C HIS A 566 23.23 15.74 -24.36
#